data_04abad1da6cd0422df1f4ba210653e5b
#
_entry.id   04abad1da6cd0422df1f4ba210653e5b
#
_cell.length_a   1.000
_cell.length_b   1.000
_cell.length_c   1.000
_cell.angle_alpha   90.00
_cell.angle_beta   90.00
_cell.angle_gamma   90.00
#
_symmetry.space_group_name_H-M   'P 1'
#
loop_
_entity.id
_entity.type
_entity.pdbx_description
1 polymer ?
#
loop_
_entity_poly.entity_id
_entity_poly.type
_entity_poly.pdbx_seq_one_letter_code
_entity_poly.pdbx_strand_id
1 'polypeptide(L)'
;MTKLINRRGFLKTTAAATGAALAMPGIARAADYPDSNINVIIPTREGGGADRNFRAFTSIWKTKLGTDFEPGFFPGASGRVGYEVYMGKSEPNAYNLIFGNMGPEVLNWAMQPPSFDIADYFYFGRVDTDPGCLFVGAESPLQTLDDVIAEGKKRRLNVGTSRMAHPASIGLLALGEETGADFNLIPLSGGKNTVAGAVTGEVDFSVLTSGSVIAAGDAVKTLLVFGENRVGEALDNAPSMNSVYGTDLPEMLSSRAFAIHKKAADDFPDRFEVLTRTFKETFDDPALLEAYIASKGTPEYLNYGGVEECGAFMAAMLELGAKYKPLLSGA
;
A
#
# COMPACT_ATOMS: atom_id res chain seq x y z
N MET A 1 15.14 -56.77 -63.11
CA MET A 1 15.25 -57.45 -61.83
C MET A 1 14.53 -56.55 -60.79
N THR A 2 13.27 -56.90 -60.50
CA THR A 2 12.44 -56.10 -59.58
C THR A 2 12.57 -56.70 -58.18
N LYS A 3 13.16 -55.92 -57.21
CA LYS A 3 13.26 -56.37 -55.83
C LYS A 3 11.93 -56.17 -55.13
N LEU A 4 11.26 -57.29 -54.78
CA LEU A 4 10.05 -57.32 -53.97
C LEU A 4 10.37 -56.85 -52.55
N ILE A 5 9.69 -55.79 -52.07
CA ILE A 5 9.73 -55.28 -50.72
C ILE A 5 9.04 -56.28 -49.79
N ASN A 6 9.81 -56.82 -48.83
CA ASN A 6 9.32 -57.84 -47.88
C ASN A 6 8.39 -57.18 -46.84
N ARG A 7 7.24 -57.81 -46.53
CA ARG A 7 6.21 -57.38 -45.56
C ARG A 7 6.76 -57.04 -44.18
N ARG A 8 7.92 -57.61 -43.78
CA ARG A 8 8.59 -57.26 -42.50
C ARG A 8 9.32 -55.93 -42.53
N GLY A 9 9.70 -55.39 -43.70
CA GLY A 9 10.31 -54.05 -43.83
C GLY A 9 9.28 -52.94 -43.71
N PHE A 10 8.05 -53.16 -44.16
CA PHE A 10 6.96 -52.17 -44.09
C PHE A 10 6.45 -51.96 -42.68
N LEU A 11 6.39 -53.00 -41.84
CA LEU A 11 5.99 -52.87 -40.42
C LEU A 11 7.02 -52.17 -39.52
N LYS A 12 8.28 -52.16 -39.91
CA LYS A 12 9.32 -51.45 -39.14
C LYS A 12 9.38 -49.96 -39.42
N THR A 13 9.01 -49.50 -40.61
CA THR A 13 8.95 -48.11 -41.00
C THR A 13 7.67 -47.41 -40.47
N THR A 14 6.53 -48.15 -40.31
CA THR A 14 5.29 -47.60 -39.78
C THR A 14 5.34 -47.40 -38.25
N ALA A 15 6.12 -48.27 -37.54
CA ALA A 15 6.29 -48.15 -36.07
C ALA A 15 7.20 -46.97 -35.65
N ALA A 16 8.13 -46.52 -36.52
CA ALA A 16 8.99 -45.37 -36.25
C ALA A 16 8.26 -44.02 -36.52
N ALA A 17 7.27 -44.02 -37.40
CA ALA A 17 6.49 -42.78 -37.68
C ALA A 17 5.38 -42.50 -36.66
N THR A 18 4.88 -43.54 -35.95
CA THR A 18 3.84 -43.38 -34.91
C THR A 18 4.43 -42.98 -33.53
N GLY A 19 5.72 -43.23 -33.29
CA GLY A 19 6.39 -42.86 -32.05
C GLY A 19 6.83 -41.38 -31.98
N ALA A 20 6.96 -40.70 -33.12
CA ALA A 20 7.36 -39.28 -33.15
C ALA A 20 6.19 -38.30 -33.02
N ALA A 21 4.95 -38.78 -33.15
CA ALA A 21 3.75 -37.92 -32.97
C ALA A 21 3.28 -37.79 -31.51
N LEU A 22 3.88 -38.53 -30.55
CA LEU A 22 3.48 -38.50 -29.14
C LEU A 22 4.41 -37.68 -28.26
N ALA A 23 5.45 -37.01 -28.85
CA ALA A 23 6.37 -36.15 -28.12
C ALA A 23 6.35 -34.68 -28.60
N MET A 24 5.23 -34.22 -29.14
CA MET A 24 4.98 -32.76 -29.08
C MET A 24 4.68 -32.43 -27.61
N PRO A 25 5.45 -31.61 -26.96
CA PRO A 25 4.97 -31.00 -25.72
C PRO A 25 3.65 -30.35 -26.12
N GLY A 26 2.55 -30.83 -25.56
CA GLY A 26 1.31 -30.08 -25.61
C GLY A 26 1.67 -28.69 -25.15
N ILE A 27 1.50 -27.69 -26.02
CA ILE A 27 1.37 -26.32 -25.58
C ILE A 27 0.16 -26.40 -24.67
N ALA A 28 0.40 -26.55 -23.36
CA ALA A 28 -0.62 -26.31 -22.38
C ALA A 28 -1.08 -24.88 -22.67
N ARG A 29 -2.17 -24.75 -23.39
CA ARG A 29 -2.89 -23.48 -23.41
C ARG A 29 -3.01 -23.12 -21.95
N ALA A 30 -2.47 -21.98 -21.56
CA ALA A 30 -2.71 -21.41 -20.25
C ALA A 30 -4.20 -21.58 -20.00
N ALA A 31 -4.57 -22.43 -19.04
CA ALA A 31 -5.95 -22.57 -18.61
C ALA A 31 -6.46 -21.15 -18.43
N ASP A 32 -7.72 -20.90 -18.84
CA ASP A 32 -8.33 -19.56 -18.83
C ASP A 32 -8.24 -18.99 -17.40
N TYR A 33 -7.09 -18.34 -17.10
CA TYR A 33 -6.86 -17.70 -15.81
C TYR A 33 -7.49 -16.30 -15.86
N PRO A 34 -8.25 -15.94 -14.82
CA PRO A 34 -8.67 -16.77 -13.69
C PRO A 34 -9.93 -17.60 -14.03
N ASP A 35 -9.99 -18.85 -13.55
CA ASP A 35 -11.14 -19.75 -13.63
C ASP A 35 -11.95 -19.83 -12.31
N SER A 36 -11.53 -19.09 -11.31
CA SER A 36 -12.17 -18.97 -10.00
C SER A 36 -11.91 -17.58 -9.39
N ASN A 37 -12.62 -17.25 -8.31
CA ASN A 37 -12.49 -15.96 -7.62
C ASN A 37 -11.10 -15.78 -7.02
N ILE A 38 -10.67 -14.52 -6.91
CA ILE A 38 -9.41 -14.12 -6.30
C ILE A 38 -9.65 -13.81 -4.81
N ASN A 39 -9.03 -14.55 -3.92
CA ASN A 39 -9.05 -14.27 -2.49
C ASN A 39 -8.10 -13.11 -2.17
N VAL A 40 -8.56 -12.16 -1.37
CA VAL A 40 -7.74 -11.02 -0.98
C VAL A 40 -7.76 -10.82 0.53
N ILE A 41 -6.60 -10.97 1.17
CA ILE A 41 -6.45 -10.63 2.58
C ILE A 41 -6.31 -9.13 2.73
N ILE A 42 -7.08 -8.54 3.65
CA ILE A 42 -7.03 -7.13 4.00
C ILE A 42 -6.66 -7.02 5.49
N PRO A 43 -5.46 -6.49 5.83
CA PRO A 43 -4.93 -6.47 7.20
C PRO A 43 -5.54 -5.35 8.06
N THR A 44 -6.76 -4.92 7.75
CA THR A 44 -7.50 -3.89 8.48
C THR A 44 -8.94 -4.33 8.74
N ARG A 45 -9.69 -3.51 9.48
CA ARG A 45 -11.11 -3.80 9.76
C ARG A 45 -11.98 -3.49 8.54
N GLU A 46 -13.03 -4.27 8.38
CA GLU A 46 -14.11 -3.99 7.42
C GLU A 46 -14.73 -2.61 7.65
N GLY A 47 -15.19 -1.96 6.58
CA GLY A 47 -15.77 -0.62 6.60
C GLY A 47 -14.75 0.52 6.75
N GLY A 48 -13.46 0.21 6.88
CA GLY A 48 -12.38 1.18 6.94
C GLY A 48 -12.00 1.78 5.56
N GLY A 49 -11.03 2.70 5.55
CA GLY A 49 -10.55 3.31 4.30
C GLY A 49 -9.97 2.29 3.31
N ALA A 50 -9.21 1.31 3.79
CA ALA A 50 -8.66 0.26 2.93
C ALA A 50 -9.77 -0.59 2.29
N ASP A 51 -10.79 -0.99 3.04
CA ASP A 51 -11.93 -1.73 2.50
C ASP A 51 -12.70 -0.93 1.44
N ARG A 52 -12.97 0.36 1.71
CA ARG A 52 -13.65 1.21 0.72
C ARG A 52 -12.86 1.34 -0.58
N ASN A 53 -11.54 1.57 -0.48
CA ASN A 53 -10.67 1.65 -1.66
C ASN A 53 -10.57 0.33 -2.39
N PHE A 54 -10.46 -0.78 -1.66
CA PHE A 54 -10.49 -2.11 -2.24
C PHE A 54 -11.76 -2.35 -3.05
N ARG A 55 -12.94 -2.10 -2.46
CA ARG A 55 -14.23 -2.31 -3.14
C ARG A 55 -14.40 -1.39 -4.35
N ALA A 56 -13.98 -0.12 -4.25
CA ALA A 56 -14.01 0.81 -5.38
C ALA A 56 -13.14 0.30 -6.53
N PHE A 57 -11.90 -0.06 -6.26
CA PHE A 57 -10.97 -0.53 -7.28
C PHE A 57 -11.42 -1.86 -7.89
N THR A 58 -11.75 -2.85 -7.07
CA THR A 58 -12.13 -4.19 -7.54
C THR A 58 -13.48 -4.22 -8.24
N SER A 59 -14.37 -3.25 -7.99
CA SER A 59 -15.63 -3.14 -8.73
C SER A 59 -15.42 -2.93 -10.24
N ILE A 60 -14.31 -2.28 -10.61
CA ILE A 60 -13.91 -2.07 -12.00
C ILE A 60 -12.95 -3.17 -12.46
N TRP A 61 -11.97 -3.53 -11.63
CA TRP A 61 -10.96 -4.54 -11.99
C TRP A 61 -11.57 -5.89 -12.33
N LYS A 62 -12.62 -6.31 -11.64
CA LYS A 62 -13.33 -7.56 -11.92
C LYS A 62 -13.85 -7.64 -13.35
N THR A 63 -14.21 -6.51 -13.97
CA THR A 63 -14.68 -6.48 -15.37
C THR A 63 -13.55 -6.70 -16.38
N LYS A 64 -12.31 -6.31 -16.02
CA LYS A 64 -11.12 -6.52 -16.84
C LYS A 64 -10.52 -7.91 -16.63
N LEU A 65 -10.54 -8.37 -15.37
CA LEU A 65 -9.99 -9.67 -15.00
C LEU A 65 -10.94 -10.84 -15.31
N GLY A 66 -12.26 -10.59 -15.36
CA GLY A 66 -13.27 -11.59 -15.68
C GLY A 66 -13.69 -12.48 -14.51
N THR A 67 -13.38 -12.08 -13.26
CA THR A 67 -13.75 -12.81 -12.05
C THR A 67 -13.97 -11.87 -10.86
N ASP A 68 -14.64 -12.36 -9.82
CA ASP A 68 -14.87 -11.59 -8.58
C ASP A 68 -13.71 -11.73 -7.59
N PHE A 69 -13.66 -10.78 -6.65
CA PHE A 69 -12.69 -10.74 -5.55
C PHE A 69 -13.40 -11.04 -4.22
N GLU A 70 -12.79 -11.91 -3.40
CA GLU A 70 -13.30 -12.31 -2.09
C GLU A 70 -12.42 -11.73 -0.97
N PRO A 71 -12.85 -10.64 -0.30
CA PRO A 71 -12.05 -10.04 0.77
C PRO A 71 -12.18 -10.82 2.07
N GLY A 72 -11.06 -11.07 2.74
CA GLY A 72 -10.96 -11.56 4.11
C GLY A 72 -10.26 -10.54 5.01
N PHE A 73 -10.90 -10.10 6.11
CA PHE A 73 -10.38 -9.05 6.99
C PHE A 73 -9.66 -9.65 8.20
N PHE A 74 -8.37 -9.32 8.35
CA PHE A 74 -7.51 -9.80 9.44
C PHE A 74 -6.81 -8.64 10.14
N PRO A 75 -7.53 -7.82 10.94
CA PRO A 75 -6.94 -6.70 11.63
C PRO A 75 -6.09 -7.13 12.83
N GLY A 76 -5.13 -6.30 13.21
CA GLY A 76 -4.34 -6.47 14.44
C GLY A 76 -2.87 -6.18 14.25
N ALA A 77 -2.20 -5.79 15.35
CA ALA A 77 -0.77 -5.50 15.42
C ALA A 77 -0.25 -4.63 14.24
N SER A 78 -0.95 -3.54 13.95
CA SER A 78 -0.62 -2.62 12.83
C SER A 78 -0.58 -3.28 11.44
N GLY A 79 -1.42 -4.32 11.21
CA GLY A 79 -1.49 -5.07 9.96
C GLY A 79 -0.78 -6.42 10.00
N ARG A 80 0.13 -6.64 10.96
CA ARG A 80 0.94 -7.87 11.08
C ARG A 80 0.10 -9.15 11.00
N VAL A 81 -1.03 -9.21 11.71
CA VAL A 81 -1.88 -10.41 11.72
C VAL A 81 -2.31 -10.83 10.32
N GLY A 82 -2.72 -9.88 9.47
CA GLY A 82 -3.11 -10.17 8.08
C GLY A 82 -1.94 -10.70 7.25
N TYR A 83 -0.76 -10.11 7.40
CA TYR A 83 0.44 -10.58 6.67
C TYR A 83 0.92 -11.95 7.13
N GLU A 84 0.91 -12.24 8.45
CA GLU A 84 1.24 -13.56 8.98
C GLU A 84 0.25 -14.65 8.49
N VAL A 85 -1.04 -14.29 8.38
CA VAL A 85 -2.04 -15.18 7.79
C VAL A 85 -1.77 -15.37 6.30
N TYR A 86 -1.52 -14.30 5.56
CA TYR A 86 -1.24 -14.36 4.13
C TYR A 86 -0.01 -15.20 3.83
N MET A 87 1.13 -14.88 4.44
CA MET A 87 2.40 -15.57 4.18
C MET A 87 2.41 -17.02 4.71
N GLY A 88 1.70 -17.30 5.80
CA GLY A 88 1.71 -18.62 6.43
C GLY A 88 0.62 -19.58 5.98
N LYS A 89 -0.47 -19.11 5.35
CA LYS A 89 -1.65 -19.93 5.05
C LYS A 89 -2.16 -19.82 3.62
N SER A 90 -1.84 -18.74 2.89
CA SER A 90 -2.30 -18.58 1.51
C SER A 90 -1.38 -19.32 0.54
N GLU A 91 -1.95 -20.09 -0.36
CA GLU A 91 -1.18 -20.77 -1.40
C GLU A 91 -0.58 -19.75 -2.38
N PRO A 92 0.71 -19.88 -2.74
CA PRO A 92 1.36 -19.01 -3.71
C PRO A 92 1.02 -19.42 -5.16
N ASN A 93 -0.23 -19.21 -5.58
CA ASN A 93 -0.76 -19.69 -6.87
C ASN A 93 -1.40 -18.59 -7.73
N ALA A 94 -1.21 -17.30 -7.36
CA ALA A 94 -1.82 -16.13 -7.96
C ALA A 94 -3.35 -16.01 -7.83
N TYR A 95 -4.04 -16.91 -7.09
CA TYR A 95 -5.43 -16.75 -6.67
C TYR A 95 -5.56 -16.16 -5.27
N ASN A 96 -4.45 -15.89 -4.62
CA ASN A 96 -4.40 -15.28 -3.30
C ASN A 96 -3.53 -14.02 -3.36
N LEU A 97 -4.11 -12.89 -3.00
CA LEU A 97 -3.45 -11.58 -2.94
C LEU A 97 -3.59 -11.00 -1.53
N ILE A 98 -2.82 -9.97 -1.23
CA ILE A 98 -3.01 -9.13 -0.07
C ILE A 98 -3.17 -7.68 -0.52
N PHE A 99 -4.14 -6.96 0.06
CA PHE A 99 -4.35 -5.54 -0.16
C PHE A 99 -4.01 -4.78 1.12
N GLY A 100 -2.80 -4.25 1.17
CA GLY A 100 -2.22 -3.62 2.34
C GLY A 100 -2.08 -2.11 2.24
N ASN A 101 -1.61 -1.54 3.35
CA ASN A 101 -1.23 -0.14 3.44
C ASN A 101 0.30 -0.04 3.50
N MET A 102 0.91 0.09 2.36
CA MET A 102 2.35 -0.10 2.12
C MET A 102 3.24 0.74 3.04
N GLY A 103 2.93 2.03 3.26
CA GLY A 103 3.75 2.89 4.13
C GLY A 103 3.81 2.43 5.59
N PRO A 104 2.68 2.42 6.32
CA PRO A 104 2.67 2.07 7.75
C PRO A 104 3.08 0.62 8.05
N GLU A 105 2.75 -0.31 7.17
CA GLU A 105 3.05 -1.73 7.38
C GLU A 105 4.53 -2.01 7.18
N VAL A 106 5.13 -1.44 6.13
CA VAL A 106 6.57 -1.58 5.86
C VAL A 106 7.40 -0.92 6.96
N LEU A 107 7.00 0.27 7.46
CA LEU A 107 7.64 0.88 8.64
C LEU A 107 7.56 -0.03 9.87
N ASN A 108 6.44 -0.73 10.05
CA ASN A 108 6.31 -1.67 11.16
C ASN A 108 7.28 -2.87 11.05
N TRP A 109 7.62 -3.31 9.84
CA TRP A 109 8.65 -4.37 9.64
C TRP A 109 10.04 -3.92 10.08
N ALA A 110 10.41 -2.67 9.84
CA ALA A 110 11.68 -2.13 10.33
C ALA A 110 11.75 -2.07 11.86
N MET A 111 10.63 -1.77 12.52
CA MET A 111 10.54 -1.72 13.98
C MET A 111 10.47 -3.11 14.61
N GLN A 112 9.63 -3.97 14.08
CA GLN A 112 9.35 -5.32 14.55
C GLN A 112 9.35 -6.28 13.36
N PRO A 113 10.47 -6.94 13.05
CA PRO A 113 10.54 -7.88 11.93
C PRO A 113 9.42 -8.92 11.99
N PRO A 114 8.80 -9.28 10.84
CA PRO A 114 7.79 -10.33 10.79
C PRO A 114 8.43 -11.73 10.95
N SER A 115 7.61 -12.77 11.05
CA SER A 115 8.07 -14.17 11.12
C SER A 115 8.46 -14.74 9.75
N PHE A 116 8.15 -14.05 8.67
CA PHE A 116 8.47 -14.39 7.28
C PHE A 116 9.58 -13.50 6.72
N ASP A 117 10.24 -13.93 5.65
CA ASP A 117 11.18 -13.07 4.93
C ASP A 117 10.40 -12.02 4.11
N ILE A 118 10.75 -10.74 4.30
CA ILE A 118 10.12 -9.62 3.58
C ILE A 118 10.34 -9.76 2.06
N ALA A 119 11.40 -10.43 1.63
CA ALA A 119 11.68 -10.70 0.23
C ALA A 119 10.76 -11.75 -0.41
N ASP A 120 9.97 -12.51 0.40
CA ASP A 120 9.08 -13.55 -0.11
C ASP A 120 7.74 -13.01 -0.66
N TYR A 121 7.49 -11.71 -0.52
CA TYR A 121 6.38 -11.02 -1.17
C TYR A 121 6.78 -9.66 -1.71
N PHE A 122 6.01 -9.12 -2.64
CA PHE A 122 6.20 -7.76 -3.12
C PHE A 122 4.87 -7.14 -3.56
N TYR A 123 4.81 -5.82 -3.48
CA TYR A 123 3.69 -5.05 -4.00
C TYR A 123 3.86 -4.87 -5.51
N PHE A 124 2.78 -5.09 -6.27
CA PHE A 124 2.80 -4.98 -7.72
C PHE A 124 1.83 -3.96 -8.29
N GLY A 125 0.92 -3.46 -7.44
CA GLY A 125 -0.16 -2.59 -7.91
C GLY A 125 -0.59 -1.59 -6.87
N ARG A 126 -0.09 -0.36 -6.94
CA ARG A 126 -0.50 0.75 -6.08
C ARG A 126 -1.77 1.39 -6.61
N VAL A 127 -2.74 1.61 -5.72
CA VAL A 127 -4.04 2.23 -6.02
C VAL A 127 -4.03 3.71 -5.70
N ASP A 128 -3.45 4.11 -4.58
CA ASP A 128 -3.45 5.50 -4.14
C ASP A 128 -2.21 5.90 -3.34
N THR A 129 -2.06 7.21 -3.16
CA THR A 129 -1.02 7.82 -2.32
C THR A 129 -1.66 8.91 -1.46
N ASP A 130 -1.64 8.74 -0.14
CA ASP A 130 -2.25 9.66 0.83
C ASP A 130 -1.14 10.23 1.72
N PRO A 131 -0.65 11.47 1.48
CA PRO A 131 0.47 12.02 2.21
C PRO A 131 0.13 12.26 3.68
N GLY A 132 1.15 12.16 4.55
CA GLY A 132 1.06 12.58 5.93
C GLY A 132 1.00 14.10 6.04
N CYS A 133 0.31 14.61 7.06
CA CYS A 133 0.30 16.02 7.37
C CYS A 133 0.31 16.27 8.90
N LEU A 134 0.70 17.49 9.27
CA LEU A 134 0.60 18.05 10.60
C LEU A 134 -0.60 18.98 10.64
N PHE A 135 -1.46 18.81 11.64
CA PHE A 135 -2.67 19.61 11.81
C PHE A 135 -2.97 19.87 13.29
N VAL A 136 -3.68 20.95 13.55
CA VAL A 136 -4.17 21.38 14.86
C VAL A 136 -5.68 21.35 14.90
N GLY A 137 -6.29 21.35 16.10
CA GLY A 137 -7.70 21.68 16.25
C GLY A 137 -7.97 23.13 15.84
N ALA A 138 -9.14 23.44 15.29
CA ALA A 138 -9.50 24.80 14.84
C ALA A 138 -9.34 25.86 15.96
N GLU A 139 -9.63 25.48 17.19
CA GLU A 139 -9.53 26.36 18.38
C GLU A 139 -8.18 26.25 19.10
N SER A 140 -7.18 25.58 18.51
CA SER A 140 -5.84 25.46 19.12
C SER A 140 -5.17 26.82 19.26
N PRO A 141 -4.40 27.07 20.31
CA PRO A 141 -3.56 28.27 20.41
C PRO A 141 -2.39 28.28 19.41
N LEU A 142 -2.05 27.11 18.81
CA LEU A 142 -1.00 26.97 17.82
C LEU A 142 -1.61 27.07 16.42
N GLN A 143 -1.64 28.25 15.84
CA GLN A 143 -2.35 28.51 14.59
C GLN A 143 -1.47 28.51 13.33
N THR A 144 -0.15 28.49 13.52
CA THR A 144 0.84 28.48 12.42
C THR A 144 1.92 27.45 12.67
N LEU A 145 2.64 27.06 11.63
CA LEU A 145 3.80 26.18 11.76
C LEU A 145 4.88 26.82 12.67
N ASP A 146 5.07 28.14 12.56
CA ASP A 146 6.03 28.89 13.38
C ASP A 146 5.65 28.84 14.89
N ASP A 147 4.34 28.90 15.23
CA ASP A 147 3.89 28.71 16.61
C ASP A 147 4.27 27.34 17.14
N VAL A 148 4.02 26.29 16.35
CA VAL A 148 4.38 24.90 16.71
C VAL A 148 5.89 24.76 16.95
N ILE A 149 6.71 25.29 16.05
CA ILE A 149 8.17 25.21 16.16
C ILE A 149 8.68 26.04 17.34
N ALA A 150 8.18 27.27 17.49
CA ALA A 150 8.58 28.14 18.58
C ALA A 150 8.22 27.56 19.95
N GLU A 151 7.05 26.96 20.08
CA GLU A 151 6.62 26.33 21.34
C GLU A 151 7.38 25.00 21.58
N GLY A 152 7.62 24.20 20.54
CA GLY A 152 8.39 22.96 20.61
C GLY A 152 9.87 23.15 20.99
N LYS A 153 10.42 24.36 20.77
CA LYS A 153 11.75 24.74 21.27
C LYS A 153 11.77 25.14 22.75
N LYS A 154 10.63 25.49 23.33
CA LYS A 154 10.51 25.86 24.74
C LYS A 154 10.15 24.70 25.64
N ARG A 155 9.32 23.79 25.15
CA ARG A 155 8.84 22.59 25.85
C ARG A 155 8.59 21.44 24.90
N ARG A 156 8.60 20.23 25.40
CA ARG A 156 8.19 19.07 24.66
C ARG A 156 6.69 19.09 24.39
N LEU A 157 6.27 19.00 23.10
CA LEU A 157 4.88 18.99 22.69
C LEU A 157 4.34 17.56 22.55
N ASN A 158 3.13 17.30 23.07
CA ASN A 158 2.45 16.04 22.90
C ASN A 158 1.75 15.99 21.54
N VAL A 159 2.08 15.00 20.73
CA VAL A 159 1.61 14.90 19.35
C VAL A 159 0.84 13.60 19.12
N GLY A 160 -0.43 13.72 18.78
CA GLY A 160 -1.28 12.57 18.46
C GLY A 160 -0.87 11.91 17.13
N THR A 161 -0.81 10.59 17.12
CA THR A 161 -0.67 9.78 15.91
C THR A 161 -1.57 8.55 15.96
N SER A 162 -1.94 8.02 14.82
CA SER A 162 -2.79 6.81 14.77
C SER A 162 -2.06 5.55 15.25
N ARG A 163 -0.74 5.51 15.08
CA ARG A 163 0.20 4.46 15.50
C ARG A 163 1.63 4.99 15.42
N MET A 164 2.55 4.42 16.19
CA MET A 164 3.96 4.87 16.17
C MET A 164 4.58 4.70 14.78
N ALA A 165 4.50 3.50 14.20
CA ALA A 165 4.96 3.22 12.84
C ALA A 165 3.99 3.79 11.79
N HIS A 166 4.02 5.10 11.60
CA HIS A 166 3.22 5.82 10.61
C HIS A 166 4.08 6.79 9.82
N PRO A 167 3.93 6.93 8.49
CA PRO A 167 4.73 7.86 7.70
C PRO A 167 4.69 9.30 8.23
N ALA A 168 3.51 9.79 8.64
CA ALA A 168 3.41 11.12 9.24
C ALA A 168 4.18 11.26 10.57
N SER A 169 4.36 10.17 11.34
CA SER A 169 5.21 10.17 12.54
C SER A 169 6.68 10.33 12.17
N ILE A 170 7.13 9.69 11.08
CA ILE A 170 8.49 9.87 10.54
C ILE A 170 8.69 11.32 10.08
N GLY A 171 7.72 11.87 9.33
CA GLY A 171 7.76 13.28 8.92
C GLY A 171 7.90 14.25 10.10
N LEU A 172 7.18 13.99 11.20
CA LEU A 172 7.30 14.77 12.43
C LEU A 172 8.68 14.67 13.07
N LEU A 173 9.25 13.46 13.14
CA LEU A 173 10.60 13.26 13.71
C LEU A 173 11.65 13.97 12.86
N ALA A 174 11.53 13.91 11.54
CA ALA A 174 12.39 14.65 10.63
C ALA A 174 12.24 16.19 10.81
N LEU A 175 11.00 16.67 11.03
CA LEU A 175 10.75 18.08 11.36
C LEU A 175 11.42 18.49 12.67
N GLY A 176 11.41 17.63 13.69
CA GLY A 176 12.12 17.85 14.94
C GLY A 176 13.64 17.93 14.75
N GLU A 177 14.23 17.03 13.96
CA GLU A 177 15.65 17.07 13.61
C GLU A 177 16.03 18.37 12.88
N GLU A 178 15.20 18.80 11.91
CA GLU A 178 15.47 19.98 11.10
C GLU A 178 15.36 21.28 11.90
N THR A 179 14.39 21.37 12.80
CA THR A 179 14.04 22.61 13.50
C THR A 179 14.60 22.71 14.92
N GLY A 180 14.96 21.60 15.54
CA GLY A 180 15.32 21.52 16.96
C GLY A 180 14.10 21.60 17.90
N ALA A 181 12.87 21.47 17.40
CA ALA A 181 11.67 21.37 18.23
C ALA A 181 11.54 19.95 18.83
N ASP A 182 11.09 19.84 20.08
CA ASP A 182 10.95 18.57 20.80
C ASP A 182 9.50 18.09 20.80
N PHE A 183 9.29 16.86 20.30
CA PHE A 183 7.98 16.24 20.11
C PHE A 183 7.89 14.88 20.82
N ASN A 184 6.74 14.64 21.47
CA ASN A 184 6.39 13.39 22.12
C ASN A 184 5.21 12.76 21.39
N LEU A 185 5.46 11.66 20.63
CA LEU A 185 4.42 10.94 19.90
C LEU A 185 3.54 10.14 20.87
N ILE A 186 2.21 10.34 20.77
CA ILE A 186 1.18 9.62 21.54
C ILE A 186 0.27 8.85 20.58
N PRO A 187 0.29 7.50 20.60
CA PRO A 187 -0.56 6.68 19.74
C PRO A 187 -2.02 6.67 20.24
N LEU A 188 -2.94 7.24 19.48
CA LEU A 188 -4.37 7.38 19.80
C LEU A 188 -5.26 6.30 19.16
N SER A 189 -4.67 5.21 18.67
CA SER A 189 -5.39 4.02 18.16
C SER A 189 -6.37 4.29 17.03
N GLY A 190 -5.91 4.92 15.96
CA GLY A 190 -6.65 5.10 14.70
C GLY A 190 -7.02 6.54 14.39
N GLY A 191 -7.35 6.79 13.12
CA GLY A 191 -7.50 8.14 12.58
C GLY A 191 -8.56 8.99 13.28
N LYS A 192 -9.72 8.43 13.62
CA LYS A 192 -10.80 9.16 14.31
C LYS A 192 -10.36 9.70 15.67
N ASN A 193 -9.68 8.86 16.46
CA ASN A 193 -9.18 9.28 17.78
C ASN A 193 -8.05 10.29 17.64
N THR A 194 -7.20 10.16 16.63
CA THR A 194 -6.11 11.11 16.36
C THR A 194 -6.66 12.50 16.01
N VAL A 195 -7.70 12.58 15.19
CA VAL A 195 -8.40 13.84 14.91
C VAL A 195 -9.05 14.39 16.18
N ALA A 196 -9.80 13.54 16.90
CA ALA A 196 -10.46 13.95 18.15
C ALA A 196 -9.47 14.49 19.19
N GLY A 197 -8.31 13.85 19.35
CA GLY A 197 -7.27 14.31 20.30
C GLY A 197 -6.78 15.73 20.01
N ALA A 198 -6.60 16.11 18.74
CA ALA A 198 -6.26 17.47 18.35
C ALA A 198 -7.41 18.44 18.58
N VAL A 199 -8.65 18.05 18.24
CA VAL A 199 -9.86 18.91 18.38
C VAL A 199 -10.19 19.18 19.85
N THR A 200 -10.04 18.17 20.72
CA THR A 200 -10.37 18.31 22.15
C THR A 200 -9.25 18.90 23.00
N GLY A 201 -8.04 19.06 22.44
CA GLY A 201 -6.87 19.50 23.19
C GLY A 201 -6.27 18.43 24.12
N GLU A 202 -6.60 17.14 23.92
CA GLU A 202 -5.94 16.01 24.60
C GLU A 202 -4.43 15.97 24.29
N VAL A 203 -4.09 16.39 23.06
CA VAL A 203 -2.72 16.59 22.59
C VAL A 203 -2.55 18.01 22.04
N ASP A 204 -1.32 18.52 22.00
CA ASP A 204 -1.06 19.86 21.48
C ASP A 204 -1.42 20.02 20.00
N PHE A 205 -1.16 18.97 19.21
CA PHE A 205 -1.54 18.82 17.80
C PHE A 205 -1.43 17.34 17.38
N SER A 206 -1.72 17.04 16.13
CA SER A 206 -1.64 15.66 15.63
C SER A 206 -1.00 15.58 14.25
N VAL A 207 -0.52 14.35 13.92
CA VAL A 207 -0.05 13.98 12.58
C VAL A 207 -0.80 12.74 12.08
N LEU A 208 -1.25 12.77 10.82
CA LEU A 208 -2.05 11.71 10.22
C LEU A 208 -1.99 11.80 8.68
N THR A 209 -2.63 10.85 7.99
CA THR A 209 -2.87 10.95 6.54
C THR A 209 -3.87 12.06 6.24
N SER A 210 -3.59 12.81 5.18
CA SER A 210 -4.37 13.99 4.77
C SER A 210 -5.82 13.67 4.40
N GLY A 211 -6.11 12.52 3.80
CA GLY A 211 -7.50 12.12 3.52
C GLY A 211 -8.39 12.01 4.77
N SER A 212 -7.81 11.66 5.93
CA SER A 212 -8.53 11.66 7.20
C SER A 212 -8.73 13.07 7.76
N VAL A 213 -7.79 13.98 7.50
CA VAL A 213 -7.84 15.39 7.91
C VAL A 213 -8.86 16.15 7.07
N ILE A 214 -8.86 15.96 5.74
CA ILE A 214 -9.88 16.50 4.83
C ILE A 214 -11.29 16.08 5.28
N ALA A 215 -11.45 14.81 5.67
CA ALA A 215 -12.74 14.30 6.14
C ALA A 215 -13.21 14.92 7.48
N ALA A 216 -12.31 15.54 8.25
CA ALA A 216 -12.64 16.27 9.49
C ALA A 216 -13.15 17.71 9.22
N GLY A 217 -12.89 18.23 8.02
CA GLY A 217 -13.34 19.57 7.60
C GLY A 217 -12.87 20.67 8.54
N ASP A 218 -13.73 21.64 8.79
CA ASP A 218 -13.44 22.86 9.57
C ASP A 218 -13.12 22.63 11.06
N ALA A 219 -13.18 21.38 11.54
CA ALA A 219 -12.79 21.07 12.91
C ALA A 219 -11.28 21.11 13.15
N VAL A 220 -10.48 21.10 12.09
CA VAL A 220 -9.03 21.08 12.13
C VAL A 220 -8.43 22.05 11.12
N LYS A 221 -7.17 22.42 11.30
CA LYS A 221 -6.38 23.25 10.39
C LYS A 221 -5.06 22.56 10.09
N THR A 222 -4.75 22.37 8.81
CA THR A 222 -3.48 21.79 8.37
C THR A 222 -2.40 22.87 8.33
N LEU A 223 -1.22 22.56 8.88
CA LEU A 223 -0.10 23.51 8.93
C LEU A 223 1.09 23.10 8.07
N LEU A 224 1.26 21.80 7.79
CA LEU A 224 2.36 21.26 7.00
C LEU A 224 1.96 19.93 6.38
N VAL A 225 2.45 19.66 5.16
CA VAL A 225 2.31 18.36 4.50
C VAL A 225 3.71 17.72 4.39
N PHE A 226 3.81 16.41 4.72
CA PHE A 226 5.05 15.63 4.61
C PHE A 226 5.20 14.97 3.23
N GLY A 227 4.67 15.58 2.22
CA GLY A 227 4.69 15.25 0.81
C GLY A 227 4.19 16.42 0.01
N GLU A 228 3.78 16.22 -1.23
CA GLU A 228 3.18 17.26 -2.04
C GLU A 228 1.72 17.52 -1.63
N ASN A 229 1.35 18.80 -1.45
CA ASN A 229 -0.04 19.20 -1.28
C ASN A 229 -0.74 19.27 -2.64
N ARG A 230 -1.38 18.17 -3.04
CA ARG A 230 -2.08 18.04 -4.33
C ARG A 230 -3.53 18.51 -4.31
N VAL A 231 -4.04 18.91 -3.14
CA VAL A 231 -5.46 19.26 -2.94
C VAL A 231 -5.68 20.71 -2.52
N GLY A 232 -4.61 21.50 -2.39
CA GLY A 232 -4.67 22.94 -2.15
C GLY A 232 -5.51 23.32 -0.93
N GLU A 233 -6.62 24.01 -1.17
CA GLU A 233 -7.52 24.54 -0.12
C GLU A 233 -8.08 23.45 0.82
N ALA A 234 -8.27 22.24 0.35
CA ALA A 234 -8.76 21.15 1.19
C ALA A 234 -7.78 20.76 2.34
N LEU A 235 -6.54 21.25 2.28
CA LEU A 235 -5.52 21.19 3.32
C LEU A 235 -4.98 22.60 3.66
N ASP A 236 -5.83 23.61 3.69
CA ASP A 236 -5.52 24.99 4.07
C ASP A 236 -4.37 25.62 3.26
N ASN A 237 -4.11 25.15 2.05
CA ASN A 237 -2.93 25.49 1.25
C ASN A 237 -1.60 25.27 1.99
N ALA A 238 -1.56 24.35 2.95
CA ALA A 238 -0.38 24.07 3.76
C ALA A 238 0.82 23.70 2.88
N PRO A 239 2.01 24.26 3.17
CA PRO A 239 3.21 23.99 2.38
C PRO A 239 3.74 22.57 2.63
N SER A 240 4.57 22.08 1.71
CA SER A 240 5.32 20.84 1.93
C SER A 240 6.55 21.09 2.79
N MET A 241 6.94 20.09 3.60
CA MET A 241 8.15 20.18 4.43
C MET A 241 9.40 20.44 3.57
N ASN A 242 9.54 19.75 2.44
CA ASN A 242 10.68 19.96 1.54
C ASN A 242 10.74 21.38 0.99
N SER A 243 9.59 22.01 0.71
CA SER A 243 9.57 23.39 0.20
C SER A 243 9.91 24.44 1.27
N VAL A 244 9.53 24.21 2.55
CA VAL A 244 9.79 25.16 3.65
C VAL A 244 11.25 25.11 4.09
N TYR A 245 11.81 23.90 4.22
CA TYR A 245 13.14 23.70 4.82
C TYR A 245 14.24 23.36 3.83
N GLY A 246 13.90 23.18 2.53
CA GLY A 246 14.87 22.79 1.50
C GLY A 246 15.39 21.36 1.68
N THR A 247 14.63 20.50 2.33
CA THR A 247 14.98 19.10 2.52
C THR A 247 14.65 18.27 1.27
N ASP A 248 15.29 17.12 1.13
CA ASP A 248 15.01 16.14 0.07
C ASP A 248 14.53 14.81 0.70
N LEU A 249 13.46 14.90 1.49
CA LEU A 249 12.88 13.74 2.13
C LEU A 249 11.92 13.04 1.17
N PRO A 250 11.89 11.70 1.15
CA PRO A 250 10.85 10.98 0.45
C PRO A 250 9.45 11.38 0.96
N GLU A 251 8.46 11.34 0.09
CA GLU A 251 7.08 11.59 0.52
C GLU A 251 6.63 10.57 1.58
N MET A 252 6.13 11.06 2.70
CA MET A 252 5.63 10.24 3.80
C MET A 252 4.20 9.80 3.51
N LEU A 253 4.04 8.79 2.67
CA LEU A 253 2.76 8.34 2.15
C LEU A 253 2.19 7.15 2.92
N SER A 254 0.87 7.13 3.04
CA SER A 254 0.07 5.93 3.30
C SER A 254 -0.50 5.49 1.95
N SER A 255 -0.07 4.36 1.46
CA SER A 255 -0.31 3.95 0.06
C SER A 255 -0.95 2.57 0.02
N ARG A 256 -2.18 2.47 -0.50
CA ARG A 256 -2.87 1.18 -0.62
C ARG A 256 -2.39 0.50 -1.88
N ALA A 257 -2.00 -0.76 -1.73
CA ALA A 257 -1.44 -1.53 -2.83
C ALA A 257 -1.76 -3.01 -2.70
N PHE A 258 -1.88 -3.68 -3.86
CA PHE A 258 -1.92 -5.13 -3.94
C PHE A 258 -0.51 -5.69 -3.93
N ALA A 259 -0.33 -6.77 -3.17
CA ALA A 259 0.90 -7.54 -3.14
C ALA A 259 0.62 -9.03 -3.39
N ILE A 260 1.68 -9.73 -3.79
CA ILE A 260 1.65 -11.15 -4.13
C ILE A 260 2.87 -11.85 -3.54
N HIS A 261 2.75 -13.15 -3.24
CA HIS A 261 3.91 -13.99 -2.97
C HIS A 261 4.89 -13.96 -4.15
N LYS A 262 6.18 -13.74 -3.87
CA LYS A 262 7.20 -13.81 -4.90
C LYS A 262 7.16 -15.15 -5.64
N LYS A 263 7.01 -16.25 -4.89
CA LYS A 263 6.87 -17.60 -5.45
C LYS A 263 5.70 -17.73 -6.42
N ALA A 264 4.58 -17.04 -6.19
CA ALA A 264 3.43 -17.09 -7.10
C ALA A 264 3.74 -16.41 -8.44
N ALA A 265 4.46 -15.30 -8.42
CA ALA A 265 4.87 -14.62 -9.65
C ALA A 265 5.96 -15.40 -10.40
N ASP A 266 6.88 -16.04 -9.67
CA ASP A 266 7.97 -16.83 -10.26
C ASP A 266 7.45 -18.16 -10.88
N ASP A 267 6.54 -18.86 -10.19
CA ASP A 267 6.02 -20.17 -10.64
C ASP A 267 4.90 -20.03 -11.70
N PHE A 268 4.16 -18.90 -11.68
CA PHE A 268 3.03 -18.64 -12.58
C PHE A 268 3.13 -17.27 -13.28
N PRO A 269 4.19 -17.03 -14.07
CA PRO A 269 4.45 -15.72 -14.70
C PRO A 269 3.30 -15.28 -15.61
N ASP A 270 2.66 -16.19 -16.32
CA ASP A 270 1.53 -15.88 -17.21
C ASP A 270 0.32 -15.34 -16.42
N ARG A 271 0.05 -15.88 -15.22
CA ARG A 271 -1.01 -15.39 -14.33
C ARG A 271 -0.66 -14.00 -13.77
N PHE A 272 0.60 -13.82 -13.40
CA PHE A 272 1.07 -12.54 -12.90
C PHE A 272 1.01 -11.45 -13.98
N GLU A 273 1.34 -11.78 -15.23
CA GLU A 273 1.17 -10.87 -16.37
C GLU A 273 -0.31 -10.46 -16.56
N VAL A 274 -1.26 -11.41 -16.47
CA VAL A 274 -2.68 -11.09 -16.52
C VAL A 274 -3.09 -10.14 -15.39
N LEU A 275 -2.64 -10.39 -14.15
CA LEU A 275 -2.94 -9.52 -13.01
C LEU A 275 -2.41 -8.10 -13.24
N THR A 276 -1.15 -7.94 -13.61
CA THR A 276 -0.52 -6.62 -13.77
C THR A 276 -1.10 -5.85 -14.96
N ARG A 277 -1.36 -6.54 -16.08
CA ARG A 277 -1.98 -5.94 -17.26
C ARG A 277 -3.39 -5.45 -16.96
N THR A 278 -4.25 -6.30 -16.40
CA THR A 278 -5.64 -5.91 -16.09
C THR A 278 -5.74 -4.90 -14.97
N PHE A 279 -4.79 -4.90 -14.01
CA PHE A 279 -4.65 -3.86 -13.00
C PHE A 279 -4.41 -2.50 -13.65
N LYS A 280 -3.46 -2.43 -14.62
CA LYS A 280 -3.18 -1.20 -15.36
C LYS A 280 -4.38 -0.75 -16.20
N GLU A 281 -5.03 -1.67 -16.92
CA GLU A 281 -6.24 -1.38 -17.70
C GLU A 281 -7.38 -0.81 -16.84
N THR A 282 -7.41 -1.15 -15.54
CA THR A 282 -8.36 -0.59 -14.58
C THR A 282 -8.12 0.90 -14.34
N PHE A 283 -6.86 1.33 -14.28
CA PHE A 283 -6.52 2.75 -14.16
C PHE A 283 -6.86 3.56 -15.41
N ASP A 284 -6.83 2.93 -16.57
CA ASP A 284 -7.18 3.56 -17.85
C ASP A 284 -8.71 3.67 -18.05
N ASP A 285 -9.51 3.08 -17.13
CA ASP A 285 -10.97 3.13 -17.19
C ASP A 285 -11.53 4.33 -16.40
N PRO A 286 -12.22 5.28 -17.06
CA PRO A 286 -12.79 6.45 -16.39
C PRO A 286 -13.78 6.12 -15.27
N ALA A 287 -14.44 4.95 -15.29
CA ALA A 287 -15.33 4.51 -14.22
C ALA A 287 -14.62 4.29 -12.89
N LEU A 288 -13.28 4.09 -12.89
CA LEU A 288 -12.52 3.97 -11.66
C LEU A 288 -12.56 5.26 -10.84
N LEU A 289 -12.39 6.40 -11.48
CA LEU A 289 -12.44 7.70 -10.79
C LEU A 289 -13.80 7.92 -10.13
N GLU A 290 -14.88 7.61 -10.84
CA GLU A 290 -16.25 7.72 -10.29
C GLU A 290 -16.46 6.80 -9.09
N ALA A 291 -16.03 5.53 -9.20
CA ALA A 291 -16.12 4.56 -8.10
C ALA A 291 -15.27 5.00 -6.89
N TYR A 292 -14.09 5.55 -7.13
CA TYR A 292 -13.20 6.03 -6.08
C TYR A 292 -13.79 7.22 -5.33
N ILE A 293 -14.36 8.22 -6.03
CA ILE A 293 -15.07 9.35 -5.44
C ILE A 293 -16.29 8.87 -4.65
N ALA A 294 -17.09 7.96 -5.19
CA ALA A 294 -18.26 7.39 -4.51
C ALA A 294 -17.87 6.67 -3.20
N SER A 295 -16.66 6.12 -3.13
CA SER A 295 -16.10 5.51 -1.93
C SER A 295 -15.57 6.51 -0.90
N LYS A 296 -15.69 7.81 -1.14
CA LYS A 296 -15.11 8.93 -0.39
C LYS A 296 -13.58 8.97 -0.49
N GLY A 297 -13.02 8.52 -1.59
CA GLY A 297 -11.62 8.73 -1.94
C GLY A 297 -11.41 10.17 -2.45
N THR A 298 -10.24 10.71 -2.18
CA THR A 298 -9.81 12.02 -2.69
C THR A 298 -9.26 11.82 -4.10
N PRO A 299 -9.85 12.39 -5.16
CA PRO A 299 -9.48 12.12 -6.56
C PRO A 299 -7.99 12.26 -6.85
N GLU A 300 -7.37 13.30 -6.30
CA GLU A 300 -5.96 13.64 -6.49
C GLU A 300 -4.99 12.62 -5.87
N TYR A 301 -5.51 11.71 -5.05
CA TYR A 301 -4.71 10.65 -4.42
C TYR A 301 -4.78 9.34 -5.19
N LEU A 302 -5.71 9.18 -6.13
CA LEU A 302 -5.72 8.02 -7.02
C LEU A 302 -4.45 8.05 -7.88
N ASN A 303 -3.58 7.06 -7.69
CA ASN A 303 -2.24 7.10 -8.27
C ASN A 303 -1.73 5.70 -8.58
N TYR A 304 -1.56 5.42 -9.87
CA TYR A 304 -0.96 4.17 -10.34
C TYR A 304 0.50 4.05 -9.87
N GLY A 305 0.89 2.83 -9.52
CA GLY A 305 2.28 2.44 -9.36
C GLY A 305 2.42 0.95 -9.60
N GLY A 306 3.36 0.57 -10.45
CA GLY A 306 3.71 -0.81 -10.74
C GLY A 306 4.71 -1.39 -9.75
N VAL A 307 5.33 -2.52 -10.13
CA VAL A 307 6.30 -3.26 -9.29
C VAL A 307 7.49 -2.38 -8.91
N GLU A 308 8.02 -1.61 -9.87
CA GLU A 308 9.21 -0.79 -9.66
C GLU A 308 8.95 0.34 -8.66
N GLU A 309 7.90 1.11 -8.85
CA GLU A 309 7.53 2.22 -7.97
C GLU A 309 7.16 1.74 -6.57
N CYS A 310 6.44 0.62 -6.47
CA CYS A 310 6.14 0.00 -5.18
C CYS A 310 7.41 -0.48 -4.46
N GLY A 311 8.33 -1.10 -5.19
CA GLY A 311 9.60 -1.58 -4.67
C GLY A 311 10.49 -0.45 -4.15
N ALA A 312 10.62 0.63 -4.92
CA ALA A 312 11.36 1.83 -4.52
C ALA A 312 10.78 2.48 -3.25
N PHE A 313 9.45 2.62 -3.19
CA PHE A 313 8.77 3.14 -2.01
C PHE A 313 8.97 2.24 -0.78
N MET A 314 8.84 0.92 -0.94
CA MET A 314 9.07 -0.04 0.14
C MET A 314 10.50 0.06 0.69
N ALA A 315 11.51 0.14 -0.18
CA ALA A 315 12.91 0.29 0.22
C ALA A 315 13.14 1.58 1.02
N ALA A 316 12.62 2.72 0.56
CA ALA A 316 12.72 3.99 1.26
C ALA A 316 12.06 3.94 2.65
N MET A 317 10.88 3.32 2.78
CA MET A 317 10.19 3.19 4.06
C MET A 317 10.92 2.27 5.05
N LEU A 318 11.57 1.20 4.57
CA LEU A 318 12.42 0.33 5.40
C LEU A 318 13.64 1.09 5.94
N GLU A 319 14.31 1.88 5.10
CA GLU A 319 15.46 2.69 5.48
C GLU A 319 15.08 3.74 6.54
N LEU A 320 14.01 4.50 6.28
CA LEU A 320 13.49 5.49 7.24
C LEU A 320 13.04 4.83 8.56
N GLY A 321 12.37 3.68 8.48
CA GLY A 321 12.00 2.92 9.65
C GLY A 321 13.19 2.47 10.49
N ALA A 322 14.28 2.04 9.84
CA ALA A 322 15.52 1.69 10.52
C ALA A 322 16.20 2.91 11.18
N LYS A 323 16.27 4.04 10.46
CA LYS A 323 16.83 5.31 10.96
C LYS A 323 16.11 5.78 12.23
N TYR A 324 14.76 5.80 12.21
CA TYR A 324 13.96 6.37 13.31
C TYR A 324 13.50 5.33 14.34
N LYS A 325 13.91 4.07 14.20
CA LYS A 325 13.55 2.99 15.16
C LYS A 325 13.79 3.36 16.64
N PRO A 326 14.93 3.95 17.04
CA PRO A 326 15.16 4.32 18.45
C PRO A 326 14.10 5.27 18.98
N LEU A 327 13.73 6.29 18.20
CA LEU A 327 12.74 7.30 18.60
C LEU A 327 11.31 6.76 18.61
N LEU A 328 10.98 5.85 17.69
CA LEU A 328 9.66 5.23 17.57
C LEU A 328 9.40 4.14 18.61
N SER A 329 10.44 3.48 19.12
CA SER A 329 10.32 2.42 20.13
C SER A 329 10.33 2.93 21.56
N GLY A 330 10.52 4.22 21.80
CA GLY A 330 10.54 4.81 23.12
C GLY A 330 11.78 4.40 23.93
N ALA A 331 12.88 4.01 23.24
CA ALA A 331 14.15 3.60 23.86
C ALA A 331 15.03 4.82 24.12
#